data_fc2831f34cb814f09a19ea4a315f61d6
#
_entry.id   fc2831f34cb814f09a19ea4a315f61d6
#
_cell.length_a   1.000
_cell.length_b   1.000
_cell.length_c   1.000
_cell.angle_alpha   90.00
_cell.angle_beta   90.00
_cell.angle_gamma   90.00
#
_symmetry.space_group_name_H-M   'P 1'
#
loop_
_entity.id
_entity.type
_entity.pdbx_description
1 polymer ?
#
loop_
_entity_poly.entity_id
_entity_poly.type
_entity_poly.pdbx_seq_one_letter_code
_entity_poly.pdbx_strand_id
1 'polypeptide(L)'
;MFKEDYVLSVDNKEVIQKIKDYLYNRDDIAIAYLFGSFDTEDFNSSSDIDIAILPMKEISYSECLRMNSELEDLIEFPIDLNNIESLPEYIQIQILMKNKQLFCKDDLLEQKFLDKVNFWIKTELPLWKKLMLDK
;
A
#
# COMPACT_ATOMS: atom_id res chain seq x y z
N MET A 1 -20.83 -2.68 -10.97
CA MET A 1 -20.92 -3.51 -9.77
C MET A 1 -19.86 -4.59 -9.79
N PHE A 2 -19.18 -4.80 -8.69
CA PHE A 2 -18.16 -5.81 -8.58
C PHE A 2 -18.79 -7.18 -8.36
N LYS A 3 -18.24 -8.19 -8.99
CA LYS A 3 -18.71 -9.58 -8.82
C LYS A 3 -17.91 -10.23 -7.71
N GLU A 4 -18.59 -10.97 -6.85
CA GLU A 4 -17.96 -11.62 -5.71
C GLU A 4 -16.76 -12.48 -6.09
N ASP A 5 -16.91 -13.25 -7.15
CA ASP A 5 -15.90 -14.24 -7.53
C ASP A 5 -15.00 -13.76 -8.66
N TYR A 6 -15.12 -12.50 -9.07
CA TYR A 6 -14.34 -11.99 -10.19
C TYR A 6 -12.83 -12.14 -9.95
N VAL A 7 -12.35 -11.60 -8.82
CA VAL A 7 -10.92 -11.67 -8.50
C VAL A 7 -10.50 -13.09 -8.17
N LEU A 8 -11.40 -13.89 -7.60
CA LEU A 8 -11.10 -15.28 -7.27
C LEU A 8 -10.94 -16.16 -8.51
N SER A 9 -11.60 -15.81 -9.60
CA SER A 9 -11.53 -16.56 -10.85
C SER A 9 -10.48 -16.03 -11.82
N VAL A 10 -9.99 -14.80 -11.61
CA VAL A 10 -9.00 -14.16 -12.46
C VAL A 10 -7.60 -14.46 -11.93
N ASP A 11 -6.65 -14.58 -12.83
CA ASP A 11 -5.24 -14.73 -12.44
C ASP A 11 -4.79 -13.50 -11.65
N ASN A 12 -4.42 -13.70 -10.40
CA ASN A 12 -3.95 -12.63 -9.53
C ASN A 12 -2.73 -11.91 -10.11
N LYS A 13 -1.92 -12.63 -10.88
CA LYS A 13 -0.76 -12.01 -11.55
C LYS A 13 -1.19 -10.95 -12.56
N GLU A 14 -2.30 -11.21 -13.27
CA GLU A 14 -2.84 -10.25 -14.22
C GLU A 14 -3.35 -8.99 -13.51
N VAL A 15 -4.05 -9.17 -12.41
CA VAL A 15 -4.54 -8.05 -11.61
C VAL A 15 -3.37 -7.22 -11.06
N ILE A 16 -2.37 -7.89 -10.51
CA ILE A 16 -1.17 -7.22 -9.99
C ILE A 16 -0.45 -6.45 -11.09
N GLN A 17 -0.34 -7.04 -12.28
CA GLN A 17 0.32 -6.38 -13.41
C GLN A 17 -0.41 -5.12 -13.85
N LYS A 18 -1.75 -5.15 -13.87
CA LYS A 18 -2.54 -3.98 -14.20
C LYS A 18 -2.35 -2.86 -13.18
N ILE A 19 -2.34 -3.20 -11.91
CA ILE A 19 -2.10 -2.23 -10.84
C ILE A 19 -0.72 -1.62 -10.98
N LYS A 20 0.28 -2.48 -11.16
CA LYS A 20 1.66 -2.06 -11.31
C LYS A 20 1.83 -1.12 -12.51
N ASP A 21 1.26 -1.48 -13.65
CA ASP A 21 1.39 -0.67 -14.86
C ASP A 21 0.75 0.71 -14.69
N TYR A 22 -0.43 0.74 -14.10
CA TYR A 22 -1.12 2.01 -13.86
C TYR A 22 -0.28 2.94 -12.99
N LEU A 23 0.21 2.43 -11.87
CA LEU A 23 0.97 3.24 -10.91
C LEU A 23 2.35 3.60 -11.43
N TYR A 24 3.01 2.67 -12.13
CA TYR A 24 4.34 2.90 -12.68
C TYR A 24 4.31 4.02 -13.73
N ASN A 25 3.24 4.13 -14.50
CA ASN A 25 3.12 5.12 -15.55
C ASN A 25 2.82 6.53 -15.03
N ARG A 26 2.59 6.68 -13.72
CA ARG A 26 2.40 8.00 -13.14
C ARG A 26 3.74 8.59 -12.74
N ASP A 27 3.92 9.89 -13.04
CA ASP A 27 5.17 10.60 -12.75
C ASP A 27 5.35 10.90 -11.26
N ASP A 28 4.27 10.87 -10.50
CA ASP A 28 4.26 11.32 -9.12
C ASP A 28 4.37 10.19 -8.09
N ILE A 29 4.53 8.94 -8.52
CA ILE A 29 4.64 7.78 -7.63
C ILE A 29 6.07 7.22 -7.70
N ALA A 30 6.73 7.14 -6.55
CA ALA A 30 8.08 6.57 -6.48
C ALA A 30 8.06 5.08 -6.20
N ILE A 31 7.21 4.63 -5.26
CA ILE A 31 7.18 3.26 -4.80
C ILE A 31 5.74 2.85 -4.58
N ALA A 32 5.42 1.58 -4.88
CA ALA A 32 4.11 1.03 -4.60
C ALA A 32 4.25 -0.33 -3.93
N TYR A 33 3.35 -0.59 -2.98
CA TYR A 33 3.31 -1.85 -2.22
C TYR A 33 1.90 -2.41 -2.22
N LEU A 34 1.80 -3.72 -2.29
CA LEU A 34 0.56 -4.42 -1.93
C LEU A 34 0.65 -4.82 -0.45
N PHE A 35 -0.47 -4.76 0.25
CA PHE A 35 -0.51 -5.25 1.62
C PHE A 35 -1.92 -5.78 1.93
N GLY A 36 -2.17 -6.13 3.19
CA GLY A 36 -3.46 -6.70 3.56
C GLY A 36 -3.61 -8.14 3.08
N SER A 37 -4.83 -8.55 2.77
CA SER A 37 -5.14 -9.96 2.51
C SER A 37 -5.05 -10.38 1.05
N PHE A 38 -4.89 -9.44 0.11
CA PHE A 38 -4.85 -9.78 -1.30
C PHE A 38 -3.69 -10.75 -1.59
N ASP A 39 -3.96 -11.74 -2.43
CA ASP A 39 -3.00 -12.79 -2.78
C ASP A 39 -2.64 -13.70 -1.59
N THR A 40 -3.52 -13.75 -0.59
CA THR A 40 -3.42 -14.68 0.54
C THR A 40 -4.70 -15.50 0.64
N GLU A 41 -4.67 -16.53 1.49
CA GLU A 41 -5.85 -17.39 1.72
C GLU A 41 -7.00 -16.63 2.41
N ASP A 42 -6.69 -15.53 3.09
CA ASP A 42 -7.69 -14.75 3.82
C ASP A 42 -8.50 -13.83 2.91
N PHE A 43 -8.09 -13.65 1.66
CA PHE A 43 -8.79 -12.75 0.74
C PHE A 43 -10.14 -13.35 0.33
N ASN A 44 -11.18 -12.52 0.38
CA ASN A 44 -12.55 -12.97 0.04
C ASN A 44 -13.32 -11.81 -0.59
N SER A 45 -14.58 -12.05 -0.91
CA SER A 45 -15.42 -11.09 -1.63
C SER A 45 -15.69 -9.80 -0.87
N SER A 46 -15.53 -9.80 0.45
CA SER A 46 -15.70 -8.59 1.25
C SER A 46 -14.39 -7.84 1.50
N SER A 47 -13.28 -8.36 0.99
CA SER A 47 -11.97 -7.73 1.14
C SER A 47 -11.76 -6.67 0.06
N ASP A 48 -10.92 -5.67 0.38
CA ASP A 48 -10.42 -4.70 -0.60
C ASP A 48 -9.02 -5.11 -1.00
N ILE A 49 -8.55 -4.60 -2.15
CA ILE A 49 -7.15 -4.71 -2.50
C ILE A 49 -6.44 -3.51 -1.90
N ASP A 50 -5.58 -3.76 -0.92
CA ASP A 50 -4.88 -2.70 -0.19
C ASP A 50 -3.57 -2.35 -0.88
N ILE A 51 -3.42 -1.08 -1.22
CA ILE A 51 -2.25 -0.55 -1.91
C ILE A 51 -1.72 0.65 -1.13
N ALA A 52 -0.41 0.67 -0.92
CA ALA A 52 0.26 1.83 -0.33
C ALA A 52 1.25 2.40 -1.34
N ILE A 53 1.28 3.72 -1.45
CA ILE A 53 2.20 4.41 -2.35
C ILE A 53 3.08 5.37 -1.58
N LEU A 54 4.32 5.51 -2.03
CA LEU A 54 5.20 6.58 -1.60
C LEU A 54 5.36 7.54 -2.77
N PRO A 55 4.82 8.77 -2.67
CA PRO A 55 4.91 9.71 -3.78
C PRO A 55 6.31 10.28 -3.97
N MET A 56 6.63 10.71 -5.19
CA MET A 56 7.85 11.47 -5.49
C MET A 56 7.85 12.82 -4.79
N LYS A 57 6.66 13.41 -4.69
CA LYS A 57 6.42 14.70 -4.07
C LYS A 57 5.04 14.67 -3.44
N GLU A 58 4.72 15.66 -2.64
CA GLU A 58 3.44 15.71 -1.95
C GLU A 58 2.26 15.57 -2.92
N ILE A 59 1.34 14.66 -2.59
CA ILE A 59 0.11 14.43 -3.33
C ILE A 59 -1.06 14.75 -2.41
N SER A 60 -2.05 15.47 -2.95
CA SER A 60 -3.25 15.80 -2.18
C SER A 60 -4.11 14.56 -1.94
N TYR A 61 -4.93 14.63 -0.89
CA TYR A 61 -5.87 13.57 -0.60
C TYR A 61 -6.86 13.36 -1.75
N SER A 62 -7.32 14.46 -2.38
CA SER A 62 -8.25 14.35 -3.50
C SER A 62 -7.62 13.66 -4.70
N GLU A 63 -6.33 13.84 -4.91
CA GLU A 63 -5.63 13.13 -5.99
C GLU A 63 -5.51 11.63 -5.68
N CYS A 64 -5.28 11.28 -4.42
CA CYS A 64 -5.30 9.87 -4.01
C CYS A 64 -6.67 9.24 -4.24
N LEU A 65 -7.75 9.96 -3.94
CA LEU A 65 -9.10 9.47 -4.19
C LEU A 65 -9.36 9.26 -5.68
N ARG A 66 -8.84 10.15 -6.52
CA ARG A 66 -8.98 10.02 -7.96
C ARG A 66 -8.26 8.77 -8.47
N MET A 67 -7.03 8.55 -8.02
CA MET A 67 -6.29 7.35 -8.37
C MET A 67 -7.02 6.09 -7.95
N ASN A 68 -7.58 6.11 -6.74
CA ASN A 68 -8.35 4.99 -6.22
C ASN A 68 -9.53 4.65 -7.14
N SER A 69 -10.28 5.67 -7.53
CA SER A 69 -11.42 5.47 -8.42
C SER A 69 -11.00 4.94 -9.78
N GLU A 70 -9.91 5.47 -10.34
CA GLU A 70 -9.43 5.02 -11.64
C GLU A 70 -8.97 3.57 -11.59
N LEU A 71 -8.32 3.17 -10.51
CA LEU A 71 -7.92 1.78 -10.30
C LEU A 71 -9.12 0.86 -10.14
N GLU A 72 -10.13 1.29 -9.40
CA GLU A 72 -11.35 0.49 -9.25
C GLU A 72 -12.03 0.26 -10.59
N ASP A 73 -12.07 1.29 -11.43
CA ASP A 73 -12.64 1.16 -12.77
C ASP A 73 -11.83 0.18 -13.62
N LEU A 74 -10.51 0.24 -13.50
CA LEU A 74 -9.62 -0.59 -14.28
C LEU A 74 -9.66 -2.07 -13.86
N ILE A 75 -9.68 -2.31 -12.56
CA ILE A 75 -9.59 -3.65 -11.98
C ILE A 75 -10.98 -4.26 -11.79
N GLU A 76 -12.00 -3.44 -11.67
CA GLU A 76 -13.38 -3.86 -11.38
C GLU A 76 -13.50 -4.58 -10.04
N PHE A 77 -12.82 -4.05 -9.04
CA PHE A 77 -12.84 -4.58 -7.68
C PHE A 77 -12.49 -3.45 -6.71
N PRO A 78 -13.01 -3.50 -5.47
CA PRO A 78 -12.72 -2.44 -4.51
C PRO A 78 -11.23 -2.31 -4.21
N ILE A 79 -10.75 -1.07 -4.26
CA ILE A 79 -9.35 -0.72 -4.00
C ILE A 79 -9.31 0.21 -2.80
N ASP A 80 -8.33 0.00 -1.92
CA ASP A 80 -8.01 0.90 -0.83
C ASP A 80 -6.58 1.40 -1.02
N LEU A 81 -6.45 2.53 -1.70
CA LEU A 81 -5.17 3.15 -2.01
C LEU A 81 -4.85 4.22 -0.99
N ASN A 82 -3.70 4.13 -0.37
CA ASN A 82 -3.25 5.07 0.65
C ASN A 82 -1.83 5.56 0.39
N ASN A 83 -1.60 6.84 0.72
CA ASN A 83 -0.25 7.35 0.85
C ASN A 83 0.33 6.70 2.10
N ILE A 84 1.44 5.97 1.97
CA ILE A 84 2.01 5.20 3.07
C ILE A 84 2.34 6.08 4.27
N GLU A 85 2.75 7.32 4.02
CA GLU A 85 3.11 8.25 5.10
C GLU A 85 1.91 8.76 5.88
N SER A 86 0.69 8.62 5.35
CA SER A 86 -0.52 8.98 6.07
C SER A 86 -1.05 7.84 6.95
N LEU A 87 -0.48 6.65 6.84
CA LEU A 87 -0.88 5.51 7.66
C LEU A 87 -0.16 5.55 9.01
N PRO A 88 -0.74 4.93 10.06
CA PRO A 88 -0.04 4.80 11.33
C PRO A 88 1.30 4.08 11.16
N GLU A 89 2.29 4.44 11.97
CA GLU A 89 3.64 3.88 11.86
C GLU A 89 3.66 2.36 11.97
N TYR A 90 2.82 1.78 12.82
CA TYR A 90 2.81 0.32 12.95
C TYR A 90 2.30 -0.37 11.67
N ILE A 91 1.42 0.29 10.92
CA ILE A 91 0.97 -0.21 9.62
C ILE A 91 2.09 -0.08 8.59
N GLN A 92 2.82 1.04 8.61
CA GLN A 92 3.96 1.24 7.73
C GLN A 92 4.99 0.12 7.92
N ILE A 93 5.26 -0.22 9.18
CA ILE A 93 6.20 -1.32 9.50
C ILE A 93 5.69 -2.64 8.94
N GLN A 94 4.42 -2.94 9.11
CA GLN A 94 3.84 -4.18 8.59
C GLN A 94 3.97 -4.28 7.08
N ILE A 95 3.72 -3.18 6.38
CA ILE A 95 3.85 -3.13 4.91
C ILE A 95 5.28 -3.44 4.50
N LEU A 96 6.25 -2.80 5.15
CA LEU A 96 7.66 -3.00 4.86
C LEU A 96 8.11 -4.43 5.16
N MET A 97 7.62 -5.00 6.25
CA MET A 97 7.99 -6.37 6.64
C MET A 97 7.43 -7.42 5.68
N LYS A 98 6.27 -7.19 5.10
CA LYS A 98 5.70 -8.10 4.11
C LYS A 98 6.46 -8.07 2.81
N ASN A 99 7.12 -6.96 2.53
CA ASN A 99 8.00 -6.78 1.36
C ASN A 99 7.33 -7.15 0.03
N LYS A 100 6.09 -6.74 -0.16
CA LYS A 100 5.38 -6.93 -1.42
C LYS A 100 5.43 -5.65 -2.25
N GLN A 101 6.64 -5.22 -2.55
CA GLN A 101 6.89 -4.03 -3.33
C GLN A 101 6.65 -4.33 -4.82
N LEU A 102 5.82 -3.51 -5.45
CA LEU A 102 5.54 -3.65 -6.88
C LEU A 102 6.65 -3.05 -7.73
N PHE A 103 7.18 -1.90 -7.31
CA PHE A 103 8.32 -1.25 -7.98
C PHE A 103 8.91 -0.19 -7.07
N CYS A 104 10.13 0.22 -7.39
CA CYS A 104 10.80 1.34 -6.77
C CYS A 104 11.54 2.12 -7.84
N LYS A 105 11.21 3.39 -8.02
CA LYS A 105 11.84 4.25 -9.02
C LYS A 105 12.96 5.12 -8.46
N ASP A 106 13.04 5.23 -7.13
CA ASP A 106 13.98 6.16 -6.48
C ASP A 106 14.51 5.53 -5.21
N ASP A 107 15.69 4.94 -5.32
CA ASP A 107 16.34 4.25 -4.20
C ASP A 107 16.70 5.21 -3.06
N LEU A 108 17.05 6.45 -3.38
CA LEU A 108 17.38 7.44 -2.35
C LEU A 108 16.16 7.81 -1.53
N LEU A 109 15.02 7.97 -2.20
CA LEU A 109 13.77 8.28 -1.52
C LEU A 109 13.33 7.09 -0.64
N GLU A 110 13.52 5.87 -1.15
CA GLU A 110 13.26 4.67 -0.36
C GLU A 110 14.12 4.65 0.90
N GLN A 111 15.41 4.94 0.76
CA GLN A 111 16.33 4.93 1.91
C GLN A 111 15.91 5.97 2.95
N LYS A 112 15.53 7.15 2.52
CA LYS A 112 15.05 8.19 3.43
C LYS A 112 13.80 7.74 4.19
N PHE A 113 12.89 7.07 3.49
CA PHE A 113 11.69 6.55 4.13
C PHE A 113 12.00 5.46 5.14
N LEU A 114 12.88 4.52 4.78
CA LEU A 114 13.31 3.46 5.68
C LEU A 114 14.02 4.01 6.92
N ASP A 115 14.85 5.04 6.75
CA ASP A 115 15.54 5.68 7.86
C ASP A 115 14.54 6.30 8.84
N LYS A 116 13.50 6.93 8.32
CA LYS A 116 12.46 7.54 9.13
C LYS A 116 11.71 6.49 9.95
N VAL A 117 11.34 5.38 9.33
CA VAL A 117 10.65 4.27 10.01
C VAL A 117 11.57 3.64 11.06
N ASN A 118 12.83 3.43 10.74
CA ASN A 118 13.81 2.89 11.68
C ASN A 118 14.01 3.81 12.88
N PHE A 119 14.02 5.11 12.65
CA PHE A 119 14.11 6.08 13.74
C PHE A 119 12.93 5.94 14.70
N TRP A 120 11.72 5.80 14.16
CA TRP A 120 10.52 5.59 14.96
C TRP A 120 10.60 4.30 15.76
N ILE A 121 11.07 3.21 15.13
CA ILE A 121 11.23 1.92 15.82
C ILE A 121 12.18 2.05 16.99
N LYS A 122 13.28 2.77 16.82
CA LYS A 122 14.31 2.88 17.86
C LYS A 122 13.92 3.83 18.98
N THR A 123 13.12 4.85 18.71
CA THR A 123 12.85 5.92 19.66
C THR A 123 11.44 5.89 20.23
N GLU A 124 10.44 5.78 19.40
CA GLU A 124 9.04 5.92 19.83
C GLU A 124 8.37 4.57 20.11
N LEU A 125 8.71 3.55 19.36
CA LEU A 125 8.09 2.23 19.55
C LEU A 125 8.37 1.64 20.95
N PRO A 126 9.60 1.69 21.49
CA PRO A 126 9.84 1.19 22.85
C PRO A 126 9.00 1.93 23.89
N LEU A 127 8.87 3.25 23.76
CA LEU A 127 8.04 4.04 24.67
C LEU A 127 6.56 3.67 24.51
N TRP A 128 6.11 3.54 23.28
CA TRP A 128 4.73 3.17 22.98
C TRP A 128 4.40 1.80 23.59
N LYS A 129 5.28 0.81 23.41
CA LYS A 129 5.11 -0.51 24.00
C LYS A 129 5.03 -0.45 25.52
N LYS A 130 5.88 0.35 26.14
CA LYS A 130 5.86 0.52 27.58
C LYS A 130 4.53 1.08 28.05
N LEU A 131 4.04 2.11 27.38
CA LEU A 131 2.78 2.75 27.76
C LEU A 131 1.56 1.85 27.53
N MET A 132 1.59 1.02 26.50
CA MET A 132 0.44 0.21 26.12
C MET A 132 0.45 -1.20 26.69
N LEU A 133 1.62 -1.75 26.96
CA LEU A 133 1.75 -3.14 27.38
C LEU A 133 2.05 -3.33 28.86
N ASP A 134 2.60 -2.31 29.51
CA ASP A 134 2.99 -2.38 30.92
C ASP A 134 1.91 -1.86 31.88
N LYS A 135 0.70 -1.74 31.40
CA LYS A 135 -0.42 -1.31 32.25
C LYS A 135 -0.95 -2.44 33.09
#